data_b9f18ddfdeb270214fd1032c4779b7a2
#
_entry.id   b9f18ddfdeb270214fd1032c4779b7a2
#
_cell.length_a   1.000
_cell.length_b   1.000
_cell.length_c   1.000
_cell.angle_alpha   90.00
_cell.angle_beta   90.00
_cell.angle_gamma   90.00
#
_symmetry.space_group_name_H-M   'P 1'
#
loop_
_entity.id
_entity.type
_entity.pdbx_description
1 polymer ?
#
loop_
_entity_poly.entity_id
_entity_poly.type
_entity_poly.pdbx_seq_one_letter_code
_entity_poly.pdbx_strand_id
1 'polypeptide(L)'
;MVLKRRVLIMSRPYQHRRAYATCRLVWPEVEVVCASNPLELDDYVRSIGDARQVVDMLVGDTQRIEVYAQRGFAIRQEMPAEVRAAFERLVAAGYTSRLV
;
A
#
# COMPACT_ATOMS: atom_id res chain seq x y z
N MET A 1 -20.08 2.19 28.97
CA MET A 1 -18.83 1.58 28.49
C MET A 1 -18.84 1.52 26.96
N VAL A 2 -17.85 2.09 26.33
CA VAL A 2 -17.73 2.06 24.86
C VAL A 2 -16.89 0.87 24.46
N LEU A 3 -17.46 -0.05 23.68
CA LEU A 3 -16.75 -1.19 23.14
C LEU A 3 -16.05 -0.77 21.84
N LYS A 4 -14.74 -0.84 21.84
CA LYS A 4 -13.93 -0.62 20.63
C LYS A 4 -14.02 -1.84 19.72
N ARG A 5 -14.49 -1.64 18.50
CA ARG A 5 -14.46 -2.68 17.49
C ARG A 5 -13.09 -2.73 16.82
N ARG A 6 -12.65 -3.93 16.50
CA ARG A 6 -11.41 -4.18 15.77
C ARG A 6 -11.71 -4.84 14.44
N VAL A 7 -10.98 -4.41 13.41
CA VAL A 7 -11.02 -5.03 12.09
C VAL A 7 -9.63 -5.51 11.74
N LEU A 8 -9.54 -6.77 11.33
CA LEU A 8 -8.31 -7.36 10.81
C LEU A 8 -8.38 -7.33 9.30
N ILE A 9 -7.44 -6.62 8.68
CA ILE A 9 -7.30 -6.57 7.23
C ILE A 9 -6.16 -7.51 6.84
N MET A 10 -6.49 -8.52 6.04
CA MET A 10 -5.51 -9.44 5.47
C MET A 10 -5.22 -8.97 4.05
N SER A 11 -3.97 -8.64 3.78
CA SER A 11 -3.56 -8.17 2.46
C SER A 11 -2.09 -8.53 2.19
N ARG A 12 -1.66 -8.31 0.97
CA ARG A 12 -0.24 -8.42 0.62
C ARG A 12 0.54 -7.30 1.31
N PRO A 13 1.80 -7.51 1.70
CA PRO A 13 2.56 -6.53 2.50
C PRO A 13 2.58 -5.13 1.90
N TYR A 14 2.73 -5.01 0.58
CA TYR A 14 2.81 -3.71 -0.09
C TYR A 14 1.45 -2.99 -0.19
N GLN A 15 0.35 -3.66 0.14
CA GLN A 15 -1.00 -3.08 0.11
C GLN A 15 -1.48 -2.60 1.48
N HIS A 16 -0.76 -2.89 2.56
CA HIS A 16 -1.18 -2.57 3.94
C HIS A 16 -1.50 -1.09 4.11
N ARG A 17 -0.61 -0.22 3.68
CA ARG A 17 -0.76 1.22 3.87
C ARG A 17 -1.98 1.77 3.15
N ARG A 18 -2.23 1.31 1.95
CA ARG A 18 -3.37 1.69 1.16
C ARG A 18 -4.67 1.18 1.77
N ALA A 19 -4.70 -0.09 2.15
CA ALA A 19 -5.88 -0.71 2.77
C ALA A 19 -6.22 -0.04 4.11
N TYR A 20 -5.21 0.24 4.93
CA TYR A 20 -5.36 0.98 6.18
C TYR A 20 -5.97 2.35 5.94
N ALA A 21 -5.43 3.10 4.99
CA ALA A 21 -5.89 4.46 4.69
C ALA A 21 -7.36 4.48 4.22
N THR A 22 -7.76 3.52 3.39
CA THR A 22 -9.14 3.40 2.94
C THR A 22 -10.08 3.04 4.10
N CYS A 23 -9.70 2.06 4.91
CA CYS A 23 -10.50 1.63 6.06
C CYS A 23 -10.67 2.76 7.08
N ARG A 24 -9.63 3.54 7.36
CA ARG A 24 -9.69 4.68 8.27
C ARG A 24 -10.61 5.78 7.77
N LEU A 25 -10.70 5.99 6.46
CA LEU A 25 -11.61 6.96 5.88
C LEU A 25 -13.07 6.50 6.00
N VAL A 26 -13.34 5.23 5.63
CA VAL A 26 -14.69 4.69 5.56
C VAL A 26 -15.25 4.36 6.94
N TRP A 27 -14.40 3.93 7.85
CA TRP A 27 -14.81 3.49 9.19
C TRP A 27 -13.84 4.00 10.27
N PRO A 28 -13.88 5.31 10.58
CA PRO A 28 -12.87 5.93 11.46
C PRO A 28 -12.95 5.49 12.93
N GLU A 29 -14.09 4.94 13.39
CA GLU A 29 -14.28 4.51 14.78
C GLU A 29 -13.61 3.17 15.10
N VAL A 30 -13.20 2.44 14.09
CA VAL A 30 -12.68 1.08 14.22
C VAL A 30 -11.19 1.09 14.44
N GLU A 31 -10.72 0.22 15.31
CA GLU A 31 -9.29 -0.09 15.39
C GLU A 31 -8.92 -1.02 14.24
N VAL A 32 -7.94 -0.60 13.42
CA VAL A 32 -7.52 -1.34 12.23
C VAL A 32 -6.20 -2.04 12.52
N VAL A 33 -6.18 -3.35 12.31
CA VAL A 33 -4.97 -4.16 12.37
C VAL A 33 -4.74 -4.77 11.00
N CYS A 34 -3.56 -4.54 10.44
CA CYS A 34 -3.19 -5.12 9.16
C CYS A 34 -2.27 -6.31 9.36
N ALA A 35 -2.53 -7.39 8.63
CA ALA A 35 -1.72 -8.59 8.66
C ALA A 35 -1.48 -9.14 7.26
N SER A 36 -0.37 -9.82 7.09
CA SER A 36 -0.03 -10.48 5.84
C SER A 36 0.80 -11.72 6.12
N ASN A 37 1.01 -12.54 5.10
CA ASN A 37 1.95 -13.63 5.18
C ASN A 37 3.36 -13.05 5.39
N PRO A 38 4.09 -13.50 6.44
CA PRO A 38 5.41 -12.93 6.78
C PRO A 38 6.51 -13.43 5.86
N LEU A 39 6.41 -13.14 4.57
CA LEU A 39 7.46 -13.44 3.59
C LEU A 39 8.39 -12.25 3.43
N GLU A 40 9.69 -12.52 3.40
CA GLU A 40 10.67 -11.53 2.95
C GLU A 40 10.42 -11.16 1.49
N LEU A 41 10.84 -9.96 1.08
CA LEU A 41 10.61 -9.48 -0.28
C LEU A 41 11.17 -10.43 -1.33
N ASP A 42 12.38 -10.95 -1.13
CA ASP A 42 13.00 -11.89 -2.09
C ASP A 42 12.19 -13.18 -2.23
N ASP A 43 11.68 -13.71 -1.13
CA ASP A 43 10.83 -14.90 -1.14
C ASP A 43 9.48 -14.62 -1.81
N TYR A 44 8.94 -13.43 -1.59
CA TYR A 44 7.70 -12.99 -2.23
C TYR A 44 7.89 -12.87 -3.76
N VAL A 45 8.98 -12.26 -4.20
CA VAL A 45 9.32 -12.17 -5.63
C VAL A 45 9.43 -13.55 -6.26
N ARG A 46 10.11 -14.49 -5.58
CA ARG A 46 10.23 -15.87 -6.06
C ARG A 46 8.89 -16.58 -6.14
N SER A 47 7.98 -16.34 -5.20
CA SER A 47 6.65 -16.98 -5.18
C SER A 47 5.78 -16.55 -6.37
N ILE A 48 5.92 -15.30 -6.83
CA ILE A 48 5.22 -14.77 -8.00
C ILE A 48 5.95 -15.15 -9.31
N GLY A 49 7.28 -15.27 -9.25
CA GLY A 49 8.08 -15.67 -10.39
C GLY A 49 8.38 -14.56 -11.40
N ASP A 50 7.98 -13.32 -11.13
CA ASP A 50 8.21 -12.16 -12.00
C ASP A 50 8.55 -10.93 -11.17
N ALA A 51 9.84 -10.63 -11.11
CA ALA A 51 10.35 -9.49 -10.33
C ALA A 51 9.84 -8.15 -10.88
N ARG A 52 9.75 -7.99 -12.20
CA ARG A 52 9.26 -6.75 -12.81
C ARG A 52 7.80 -6.50 -12.44
N GLN A 53 6.96 -7.53 -12.47
CA GLN A 53 5.56 -7.41 -12.09
C GLN A 53 5.42 -6.96 -10.63
N VAL A 54 6.23 -7.53 -9.72
CA VAL A 54 6.20 -7.14 -8.31
C VAL A 54 6.60 -5.68 -8.14
N VAL A 55 7.65 -5.23 -8.80
CA VAL A 55 8.08 -3.82 -8.73
C VAL A 55 7.02 -2.90 -9.32
N ASP A 56 6.41 -3.24 -10.44
CA ASP A 56 5.31 -2.45 -11.02
C ASP A 56 4.14 -2.33 -10.05
N MET A 57 3.78 -3.41 -9.35
CA MET A 57 2.73 -3.38 -8.33
C MET A 57 3.10 -2.49 -7.16
N LEU A 58 4.34 -2.56 -6.66
CA LEU A 58 4.81 -1.70 -5.57
C LEU A 58 4.74 -0.23 -5.95
N VAL A 59 5.18 0.12 -7.16
CA VAL A 59 5.13 1.48 -7.68
C VAL A 59 3.68 1.96 -7.81
N GLY A 60 2.80 1.14 -8.36
CA GLY A 60 1.39 1.47 -8.53
C GLY A 60 0.67 1.67 -7.19
N ASP A 61 0.91 0.79 -6.22
CA ASP A 61 0.30 0.93 -4.88
C ASP A 61 0.84 2.14 -4.12
N THR A 62 2.11 2.47 -4.30
CA THR A 62 2.69 3.69 -3.71
C THR A 62 2.02 4.95 -4.28
N GLN A 63 1.82 5.02 -5.58
CA GLN A 63 1.10 6.12 -6.22
C GLN A 63 -0.33 6.25 -5.70
N ARG A 64 -1.02 5.13 -5.51
CA ARG A 64 -2.42 5.12 -5.06
C ARG A 64 -2.60 5.68 -3.65
N ILE A 65 -1.58 5.65 -2.81
CA ILE A 65 -1.65 6.28 -1.49
C ILE A 65 -2.00 7.76 -1.62
N GLU A 66 -1.36 8.47 -2.55
CA GLU A 66 -1.64 9.89 -2.78
C GLU A 66 -2.86 10.13 -3.67
N VAL A 67 -2.98 9.40 -4.77
CA VAL A 67 -4.06 9.59 -5.74
C VAL A 67 -5.41 9.31 -5.09
N TYR A 68 -5.53 8.24 -4.31
CA TYR A 68 -6.79 7.90 -3.65
C TYR A 68 -7.15 8.89 -2.55
N ALA A 69 -6.16 9.45 -1.84
CA ALA A 69 -6.41 10.53 -0.88
C ALA A 69 -6.95 11.78 -1.59
N GLN A 70 -6.38 12.16 -2.73
CA GLN A 70 -6.85 13.28 -3.55
C GLN A 70 -8.27 13.06 -4.08
N ARG A 71 -8.62 11.84 -4.42
CA ARG A 71 -9.95 11.48 -4.93
C ARG A 71 -10.99 11.24 -3.82
N GLY A 72 -10.61 11.35 -2.55
CA GLY A 72 -11.50 11.14 -1.42
C GLY A 72 -11.76 9.67 -1.08
N PHE A 73 -10.96 8.74 -1.57
CA PHE A 73 -11.12 7.30 -1.32
C PHE A 73 -10.33 6.79 -0.12
N ALA A 74 -9.41 7.60 0.41
CA ALA A 74 -8.54 7.23 1.51
C ALA A 74 -8.13 8.47 2.31
N ILE A 75 -7.69 8.28 3.55
CA ILE A 75 -7.11 9.36 4.33
C ILE A 75 -5.77 9.77 3.73
N ARG A 76 -5.38 11.02 4.01
CA ARG A 76 -4.08 11.53 3.61
C ARG A 76 -3.00 10.93 4.50
N GLN A 77 -1.90 10.50 3.89
CA GLN A 77 -0.71 10.02 4.59
C GLN A 77 0.52 10.76 4.08
N GLU A 78 1.45 11.04 4.99
CA GLU A 78 2.73 11.61 4.62
C GLU A 78 3.62 10.55 3.98
N MET A 79 4.24 10.92 2.86
CA MET A 79 5.23 10.06 2.19
C MET A 79 6.63 10.56 2.53
N PRO A 80 7.47 9.76 3.21
CA PRO A 80 8.84 10.16 3.49
C PRO A 80 9.61 10.52 2.22
N ALA A 81 10.50 11.50 2.31
CA ALA A 81 11.25 11.99 1.14
C ALA A 81 12.06 10.89 0.44
N GLU A 82 12.64 9.98 1.20
CA GLU A 82 13.41 8.84 0.68
C GLU A 82 12.53 7.84 -0.09
N VAL A 83 11.28 7.64 0.35
CA VAL A 83 10.30 6.80 -0.35
C VAL A 83 9.89 7.46 -1.66
N ARG A 84 9.62 8.77 -1.63
CA ARG A 84 9.29 9.54 -2.84
C ARG A 84 10.43 9.50 -3.85
N ALA A 85 11.68 9.67 -3.41
CA ALA A 85 12.84 9.61 -4.28
C ALA A 85 13.01 8.24 -4.93
N ALA A 86 12.78 7.17 -4.17
CA ALA A 86 12.82 5.81 -4.69
C ALA A 86 11.70 5.57 -5.71
N PHE A 87 10.48 6.04 -5.42
CA PHE A 87 9.35 5.97 -6.33
C PHE A 87 9.66 6.66 -7.66
N GLU A 88 10.17 7.88 -7.61
CA GLU A 88 10.49 8.66 -8.81
C GLU A 88 11.56 7.95 -9.65
N ARG A 89 12.59 7.37 -9.02
CA ARG A 89 13.62 6.60 -9.72
C ARG A 89 13.05 5.38 -10.42
N LEU A 90 12.14 4.67 -9.79
CA LEU A 90 11.50 3.48 -10.38
C LEU A 90 10.59 3.87 -11.54
N VAL A 91 9.84 4.95 -11.43
CA VAL A 91 9.04 5.47 -12.55
C VAL A 91 9.93 5.86 -13.72
N ALA A 92 11.03 6.56 -13.45
CA ALA A 92 11.99 6.95 -14.48
C ALA A 92 12.65 5.72 -15.15
N ALA A 93 12.80 4.62 -14.41
CA ALA A 93 13.34 3.36 -14.94
C ALA A 93 12.31 2.55 -15.74
N GLY A 94 11.06 2.99 -15.83
CA GLY A 94 10.04 2.37 -16.67
C GLY A 94 9.07 1.42 -15.95
N TYR A 95 9.06 1.38 -14.63
CA TYR A 95 8.12 0.57 -13.85
C TYR A 95 6.78 1.29 -13.73
N THR A 96 6.01 1.36 -14.83
CA THR A 96 4.83 2.21 -14.94
C THR A 96 3.55 1.47 -15.32
N SER A 97 3.59 0.15 -15.49
CA SER A 97 2.44 -0.60 -16.01
C SER A 97 1.22 -0.60 -15.09
N ARG A 98 1.39 -0.31 -13.80
CA ARG A 98 0.33 -0.28 -12.79
C ARG A 98 -0.05 1.14 -12.34
N LEU A 99 0.54 2.18 -12.93
CA LEU A 99 0.17 3.56 -12.61
C LEU A 99 -1.26 3.86 -13.07
N VAL A 100 -1.92 4.68 -12.28
CA VAL A 100 -3.27 5.18 -12.61
C VAL A 100 -3.24 6.62 -13.08
#